data_74244616942b0c3a87760d2a21357d40
#
_entry.id   74244616942b0c3a87760d2a21357d40
#
_cell.length_a   1.000
_cell.length_b   1.000
_cell.length_c   1.000
_cell.angle_alpha   90.00
_cell.angle_beta   90.00
_cell.angle_gamma   90.00
#
_symmetry.space_group_name_H-M   'P 1'
#
loop_
_entity.id
_entity.type
_entity.pdbx_description
1 polymer ?
#
loop_
_entity_poly.entity_id
_entity_poly.type
_entity_poly.pdbx_seq_one_letter_code
_entity_poly.pdbx_strand_id
1 'polypeptide(L)'
;DHFIFGGCRDWRKPIKILVAGGGTGDALIMIAQLLKNRAVPAEIHYIDPAKASRKIAEDRAHFRGLDHINFHTTSLENAADFGPFDYIDCCGVLHHLPDPEYGFRALSNALAPSGGMGLMVYAPYGRRGVYELQNAFSALVADLSPREKVVVAKKVLRNLPKTAALASNPWVADHKNGDAGLYDLLLHSRDQPFTVERIRDALAQADLRLAGWVEPGRYDPKLLINDQSVSQRVDHLSYWKRAALAEQLAGNIKTHRFYAVLNANTFAPPVFCPESVPVIHNAPADKLAKSIAQTGKLSFTVNGLTFSHKLDRASADLVRHMTGKMTAGEIVAKANLNWEFGLKRLSGLSLYLGNFNHLRFSRFFADQDQTV
;
A
#
# COMPACT_ATOMS: atom_id res chain seq x y z
N ASP A 1 -10.18 -4.75 5.40
CA ASP A 1 -11.03 -5.94 5.40
C ASP A 1 -10.43 -7.08 4.57
N HIS A 2 -10.20 -6.87 3.28
CA HIS A 2 -9.77 -7.89 2.32
C HIS A 2 -8.54 -8.70 2.76
N PHE A 3 -7.43 -8.04 3.07
CA PHE A 3 -6.14 -8.70 3.34
C PHE A 3 -5.99 -9.23 4.77
N ILE A 4 -6.61 -8.57 5.75
CA ILE A 4 -6.39 -8.85 7.17
C ILE A 4 -7.52 -9.70 7.73
N PHE A 5 -8.77 -9.37 7.38
CA PHE A 5 -9.96 -9.99 7.94
C PHE A 5 -10.69 -10.94 6.96
N GLY A 6 -10.07 -11.26 5.83
CA GLY A 6 -10.66 -12.15 4.82
C GLY A 6 -12.00 -11.66 4.27
N GLY A 7 -12.27 -10.35 4.30
CA GLY A 7 -13.55 -9.77 3.91
C GLY A 7 -14.69 -10.07 4.88
N CYS A 8 -14.40 -10.57 6.09
CA CYS A 8 -15.41 -11.14 7.00
C CYS A 8 -15.61 -10.31 8.28
N ARG A 9 -14.95 -9.15 8.42
CA ARG A 9 -15.12 -8.34 9.64
C ARG A 9 -16.53 -7.77 9.72
N ASP A 10 -17.15 -7.89 10.89
CA ASP A 10 -18.39 -7.16 11.22
C ASP A 10 -18.04 -5.72 11.64
N TRP A 11 -18.23 -4.78 10.73
CA TRP A 11 -17.92 -3.36 10.91
C TRP A 11 -18.87 -2.60 11.87
N ARG A 12 -19.92 -3.27 12.37
CA ARG A 12 -20.76 -2.74 13.47
C ARG A 12 -20.10 -2.93 14.83
N LYS A 13 -19.10 -3.81 14.93
CA LYS A 13 -18.31 -4.01 16.14
C LYS A 13 -17.16 -3.01 16.21
N PRO A 14 -16.79 -2.55 17.42
CA PRO A 14 -15.67 -1.65 17.59
C PRO A 14 -14.38 -2.18 16.96
N ILE A 15 -13.59 -1.26 16.42
CA ILE A 15 -12.24 -1.55 15.93
C ILE A 15 -11.23 -0.66 16.65
N LYS A 16 -10.14 -1.26 17.13
CA LYS A 16 -9.02 -0.54 17.75
C LYS A 16 -7.89 -0.38 16.75
N ILE A 17 -7.51 0.86 16.47
CA ILE A 17 -6.56 1.21 15.41
C ILE A 17 -5.40 2.01 15.97
N LEU A 18 -4.20 1.71 15.51
CA LEU A 18 -3.00 2.51 15.72
C LEU A 18 -2.54 3.15 14.41
N VAL A 19 -2.26 4.44 14.44
CA VAL A 19 -1.46 5.12 13.42
C VAL A 19 -0.07 5.37 14.01
N ALA A 20 0.89 4.55 13.61
CA ALA A 20 2.25 4.53 14.14
C ALA A 20 3.18 5.42 13.29
N GLY A 21 3.82 6.41 13.94
CA GLY A 21 4.60 7.44 13.25
C GLY A 21 3.70 8.32 12.39
N GLY A 22 2.58 8.78 12.96
CA GLY A 22 1.51 9.44 12.21
C GLY A 22 1.86 10.80 11.61
N GLY A 23 3.03 11.38 11.92
CA GLY A 23 3.52 12.62 11.35
C GLY A 23 2.49 13.76 11.48
N THR A 24 2.26 14.50 10.42
CA THR A 24 1.25 15.59 10.38
C THR A 24 -0.18 15.09 10.21
N GLY A 25 -0.41 13.78 10.26
CA GLY A 25 -1.74 13.18 10.40
C GLY A 25 -2.43 12.79 9.09
N ASP A 26 -1.75 12.62 7.96
CA ASP A 26 -2.44 12.31 6.70
C ASP A 26 -3.19 10.98 6.75
N ALA A 27 -2.54 9.90 7.17
CA ALA A 27 -3.18 8.60 7.35
C ALA A 27 -4.25 8.64 8.45
N LEU A 28 -3.95 9.31 9.57
CA LEU A 28 -4.88 9.47 10.68
C LEU A 28 -6.22 10.10 10.24
N ILE A 29 -6.13 11.25 9.57
CA ILE A 29 -7.33 11.99 9.11
C ILE A 29 -8.11 11.15 8.10
N MET A 30 -7.43 10.50 7.16
CA MET A 30 -8.08 9.65 6.16
C MET A 30 -8.84 8.49 6.83
N ILE A 31 -8.19 7.78 7.76
CA ILE A 31 -8.80 6.63 8.46
C ILE A 31 -9.96 7.10 9.34
N ALA A 32 -9.75 8.10 10.18
CA ALA A 32 -10.77 8.60 11.11
C ALA A 32 -12.00 9.14 10.37
N GLN A 33 -11.80 9.90 9.29
CA GLN A 33 -12.88 10.43 8.46
C GLN A 33 -13.66 9.31 7.78
N LEU A 34 -12.96 8.28 7.24
CA LEU A 34 -13.60 7.12 6.61
C LEU A 34 -14.50 6.37 7.61
N LEU A 35 -14.00 6.13 8.82
CA LEU A 35 -14.76 5.42 9.84
C LEU A 35 -15.95 6.25 10.34
N LYS A 36 -15.78 7.54 10.54
CA LYS A 36 -16.85 8.48 10.90
C LYS A 36 -17.95 8.48 9.83
N ASN A 37 -17.58 8.63 8.56
CA ASN A 37 -18.53 8.65 7.45
C ASN A 37 -19.34 7.35 7.32
N ARG A 38 -18.80 6.23 7.79
CA ARG A 38 -19.45 4.91 7.75
C ARG A 38 -20.07 4.50 9.10
N ALA A 39 -20.12 5.41 10.06
CA ALA A 39 -20.61 5.15 11.42
C ALA A 39 -20.00 3.88 12.06
N VAL A 40 -18.71 3.59 11.75
CA VAL A 40 -17.99 2.46 12.34
C VAL A 40 -17.49 2.89 13.72
N PRO A 41 -17.86 2.19 14.81
CA PRO A 41 -17.32 2.48 16.14
C PRO A 41 -15.83 2.16 16.16
N ALA A 42 -15.00 3.15 16.52
CA ALA A 42 -13.55 3.00 16.49
C ALA A 42 -12.87 3.69 17.66
N GLU A 43 -11.85 3.05 18.21
CA GLU A 43 -10.87 3.63 19.11
C GLU A 43 -9.58 3.82 18.31
N ILE A 44 -9.18 5.08 18.10
CA ILE A 44 -8.01 5.40 17.27
C ILE A 44 -6.91 5.94 18.18
N HIS A 45 -5.72 5.35 18.09
CA HIS A 45 -4.50 5.83 18.72
C HIS A 45 -3.55 6.38 17.65
N TYR A 46 -2.94 7.50 17.96
CA TYR A 46 -1.88 8.11 17.18
C TYR A 46 -0.62 8.16 18.04
N ILE A 47 0.50 7.70 17.52
CA ILE A 47 1.82 7.84 18.14
C ILE A 47 2.81 8.48 17.19
N ASP A 48 3.57 9.46 17.69
CA ASP A 48 4.68 10.12 16.99
C ASP A 48 5.61 10.77 18.03
N PRO A 49 6.93 10.67 17.92
CA PRO A 49 7.86 11.30 18.87
C PRO A 49 7.94 12.82 18.70
N ALA A 50 7.56 13.37 17.55
CA ALA A 50 7.66 14.78 17.24
C ALA A 50 6.44 15.58 17.75
N LYS A 51 6.58 16.33 18.85
CA LYS A 51 5.52 17.17 19.39
C LYS A 51 4.90 18.15 18.38
N ALA A 52 5.74 18.70 17.48
CA ALA A 52 5.28 19.63 16.45
C ALA A 52 4.35 18.94 15.43
N SER A 53 4.73 17.75 14.97
CA SER A 53 3.91 16.94 14.05
C SER A 53 2.58 16.54 14.70
N ARG A 54 2.62 16.07 15.96
CA ARG A 54 1.44 15.74 16.75
C ARG A 54 0.49 16.95 16.84
N LYS A 55 0.99 18.14 17.17
CA LYS A 55 0.16 19.36 17.28
C LYS A 55 -0.57 19.65 15.96
N ILE A 56 0.10 19.53 14.84
CA ILE A 56 -0.53 19.71 13.51
C ILE A 56 -1.62 18.65 13.28
N ALA A 57 -1.35 17.38 13.62
CA ALA A 57 -2.31 16.30 13.47
C ALA A 57 -3.56 16.51 14.36
N GLU A 58 -3.38 16.95 15.62
CA GLU A 58 -4.46 17.33 16.54
C GLU A 58 -5.32 18.46 16.00
N ASP A 59 -4.70 19.55 15.53
CA ASP A 59 -5.42 20.70 14.98
C ASP A 59 -6.23 20.32 13.74
N ARG A 60 -5.67 19.46 12.87
CA ARG A 60 -6.36 18.93 11.68
C ARG A 60 -7.54 18.03 12.04
N ALA A 61 -7.39 17.19 13.06
CA ALA A 61 -8.47 16.33 13.55
C ALA A 61 -9.60 17.17 14.15
N HIS A 62 -9.27 18.11 15.04
CA HIS A 62 -10.22 19.01 15.65
C HIS A 62 -11.02 19.84 14.62
N PHE A 63 -10.35 20.41 13.62
CA PHE A 63 -10.99 21.16 12.53
C PHE A 63 -12.05 20.34 11.77
N ARG A 64 -11.93 19.01 11.75
CA ARG A 64 -12.88 18.07 11.12
C ARG A 64 -13.88 17.43 12.08
N GLY A 65 -13.85 17.83 13.36
CA GLY A 65 -14.67 17.21 14.41
C GLY A 65 -14.38 15.71 14.57
N LEU A 66 -13.12 15.32 14.51
CA LEU A 66 -12.66 13.94 14.73
C LEU A 66 -12.19 13.80 16.17
N ASP A 67 -13.14 13.64 17.10
CA ASP A 67 -12.90 13.83 18.54
C ASP A 67 -12.49 12.52 19.28
N HIS A 68 -12.58 11.36 18.63
CA HIS A 68 -12.32 10.06 19.26
C HIS A 68 -10.91 9.52 18.92
N ILE A 69 -9.89 10.38 19.10
CA ILE A 69 -8.49 10.04 18.80
C ILE A 69 -7.64 10.24 20.06
N ASN A 70 -6.91 9.21 20.45
CA ASN A 70 -5.96 9.24 21.55
C ASN A 70 -4.56 9.60 21.01
N PHE A 71 -4.08 10.80 21.31
CA PHE A 71 -2.78 11.28 20.84
C PHE A 71 -1.67 11.03 21.87
N HIS A 72 -0.59 10.37 21.47
CA HIS A 72 0.56 10.09 22.32
C HIS A 72 1.85 10.62 21.68
N THR A 73 2.66 11.34 22.46
CA THR A 73 4.01 11.74 22.06
C THR A 73 4.98 10.68 22.55
N THR A 74 5.18 9.66 21.73
CA THR A 74 6.03 8.53 22.07
C THR A 74 6.58 7.85 20.81
N SER A 75 7.62 7.06 20.96
CA SER A 75 8.17 6.21 19.89
C SER A 75 7.24 5.01 19.63
N LEU A 76 7.29 4.47 18.40
CA LEU A 76 6.53 3.27 18.03
C LEU A 76 6.97 2.01 18.81
N GLU A 77 8.14 2.02 19.40
CA GLU A 77 8.65 0.94 20.28
C GLU A 77 7.76 0.70 21.49
N ASN A 78 7.01 1.73 21.91
CA ASN A 78 6.05 1.67 23.02
C ASN A 78 4.61 1.37 22.54
N ALA A 79 4.43 0.93 21.29
CA ALA A 79 3.09 0.68 20.72
C ALA A 79 2.29 -0.35 21.53
N ALA A 80 2.96 -1.35 22.09
CA ALA A 80 2.34 -2.42 22.89
C ALA A 80 1.67 -1.89 24.17
N ASP A 81 2.10 -0.78 24.73
CA ASP A 81 1.52 -0.18 25.95
C ASP A 81 0.07 0.27 25.74
N PHE A 82 -0.34 0.48 24.51
CA PHE A 82 -1.67 0.96 24.12
C PHE A 82 -2.52 -0.14 23.45
N GLY A 83 -1.90 -1.27 23.08
CA GLY A 83 -2.55 -2.39 22.38
C GLY A 83 -3.47 -3.25 23.25
N PRO A 84 -3.92 -4.40 22.75
CA PRO A 84 -3.69 -4.88 21.39
C PRO A 84 -4.56 -4.17 20.34
N PHE A 85 -4.06 -4.07 19.12
CA PHE A 85 -4.73 -3.38 18.00
C PHE A 85 -5.25 -4.37 16.95
N ASP A 86 -6.46 -4.12 16.45
CA ASP A 86 -7.03 -4.85 15.30
C ASP A 86 -6.34 -4.44 13.99
N TYR A 87 -5.95 -3.16 13.88
CA TYR A 87 -5.24 -2.63 12.71
C TYR A 87 -4.16 -1.62 13.11
N ILE A 88 -2.99 -1.76 12.50
CA ILE A 88 -1.91 -0.78 12.63
C ILE A 88 -1.59 -0.23 11.23
N ASP A 89 -1.61 1.10 11.08
CA ASP A 89 -1.07 1.79 9.92
C ASP A 89 0.33 2.32 10.25
N CYS A 90 1.33 1.90 9.46
CA CYS A 90 2.70 2.37 9.62
C CYS A 90 3.33 2.59 8.25
N CYS A 91 3.05 3.76 7.68
CA CYS A 91 3.46 4.13 6.34
C CYS A 91 4.53 5.20 6.36
N GLY A 92 5.71 4.91 5.78
CA GLY A 92 6.78 5.90 5.67
C GLY A 92 7.62 6.09 6.94
N VAL A 93 7.71 5.09 7.80
CA VAL A 93 8.32 5.22 9.13
C VAL A 93 9.48 4.24 9.36
N LEU A 94 9.25 2.95 9.18
CA LEU A 94 10.17 1.90 9.58
C LEU A 94 11.57 2.05 8.98
N HIS A 95 11.68 2.47 7.74
CA HIS A 95 12.96 2.67 7.05
C HIS A 95 13.76 3.89 7.56
N HIS A 96 13.19 4.71 8.44
CA HIS A 96 13.87 5.82 9.12
C HIS A 96 14.34 5.48 10.54
N LEU A 97 13.96 4.32 11.06
CA LEU A 97 14.39 3.89 12.40
C LEU A 97 15.88 3.52 12.43
N PRO A 98 16.51 3.65 13.58
CA PRO A 98 17.88 3.13 13.79
C PRO A 98 17.97 1.61 13.57
N ASP A 99 16.98 0.86 14.07
CA ASP A 99 16.79 -0.58 13.88
C ASP A 99 15.37 -0.82 13.33
N PRO A 100 15.21 -0.85 11.99
CA PRO A 100 13.91 -1.11 11.37
C PRO A 100 13.32 -2.46 11.75
N GLU A 101 14.14 -3.48 11.88
CA GLU A 101 13.73 -4.85 12.22
C GLU A 101 13.16 -4.92 13.64
N TYR A 102 13.72 -4.16 14.60
CA TYR A 102 13.12 -3.96 15.92
C TYR A 102 11.76 -3.27 15.83
N GLY A 103 11.61 -2.29 14.93
CA GLY A 103 10.33 -1.64 14.67
C GLY A 103 9.24 -2.62 14.23
N PHE A 104 9.55 -3.56 13.33
CA PHE A 104 8.61 -4.63 12.96
C PHE A 104 8.19 -5.48 14.16
N ARG A 105 9.15 -5.88 15.02
CA ARG A 105 8.84 -6.67 16.24
C ARG A 105 7.98 -5.89 17.23
N ALA A 106 8.27 -4.61 17.45
CA ALA A 106 7.50 -3.75 18.35
C ALA A 106 6.03 -3.62 17.89
N LEU A 107 5.81 -3.42 16.59
CA LEU A 107 4.46 -3.37 16.03
C LEU A 107 3.76 -4.74 16.08
N SER A 108 4.47 -5.83 15.82
CA SER A 108 3.94 -7.19 15.92
C SER A 108 3.42 -7.48 17.34
N ASN A 109 4.17 -7.09 18.37
CA ASN A 109 3.78 -7.26 19.78
C ASN A 109 2.54 -6.43 20.18
N ALA A 110 2.22 -5.39 19.41
CA ALA A 110 1.06 -4.54 19.62
C ALA A 110 -0.20 -5.03 18.90
N LEU A 111 -0.12 -6.09 18.09
CA LEU A 111 -1.27 -6.63 17.34
C LEU A 111 -2.17 -7.51 18.20
N ALA A 112 -3.46 -7.43 17.96
CA ALA A 112 -4.40 -8.48 18.37
C ALA A 112 -4.16 -9.77 17.56
N PRO A 113 -4.49 -10.97 18.08
CA PRO A 113 -4.26 -12.24 17.39
C PRO A 113 -4.87 -12.32 15.99
N SER A 114 -6.02 -11.69 15.75
CA SER A 114 -6.69 -11.60 14.45
C SER A 114 -6.38 -10.30 13.71
N GLY A 115 -5.54 -9.45 14.29
CA GLY A 115 -5.18 -8.14 13.73
C GLY A 115 -4.16 -8.24 12.60
N GLY A 116 -3.89 -7.08 12.02
CA GLY A 116 -2.84 -6.95 11.02
C GLY A 116 -2.44 -5.50 10.79
N MET A 117 -1.46 -5.30 9.94
CA MET A 117 -0.90 -3.98 9.69
C MET A 117 -0.78 -3.68 8.20
N GLY A 118 -1.03 -2.41 7.85
CA GLY A 118 -0.71 -1.82 6.56
C GLY A 118 0.63 -1.10 6.65
N LEU A 119 1.55 -1.47 5.77
CA LEU A 119 2.93 -1.02 5.83
C LEU A 119 3.36 -0.40 4.49
N MET A 120 4.16 0.67 4.59
CA MET A 120 4.88 1.21 3.45
C MET A 120 6.33 1.48 3.86
N VAL A 121 7.26 0.91 3.07
CA VAL A 121 8.70 1.17 3.20
C VAL A 121 9.30 1.55 1.85
N TYR A 122 10.41 2.28 1.86
CA TYR A 122 11.11 2.65 0.63
C TYR A 122 11.83 1.46 0.00
N ALA A 123 11.83 1.44 -1.34
CA ALA A 123 12.49 0.42 -2.16
C ALA A 123 13.73 1.00 -2.89
N PRO A 124 14.82 0.23 -3.05
CA PRO A 124 16.05 0.78 -3.60
C PRO A 124 15.99 1.02 -5.11
N TYR A 125 15.45 0.09 -5.89
CA TYR A 125 15.62 0.11 -7.35
C TYR A 125 14.86 1.25 -8.04
N GLY A 126 13.65 1.58 -7.61
CA GLY A 126 12.89 2.72 -8.15
C GLY A 126 13.36 4.07 -7.62
N ARG A 127 14.18 4.08 -6.57
CA ARG A 127 14.80 5.29 -5.97
C ARG A 127 16.29 5.42 -6.34
N ARG A 128 16.71 4.76 -7.42
CA ARG A 128 18.10 4.81 -7.90
C ARG A 128 18.58 6.25 -8.06
N GLY A 129 19.75 6.56 -7.54
CA GLY A 129 20.35 7.89 -7.50
C GLY A 129 20.04 8.68 -6.22
N VAL A 130 19.05 8.27 -5.42
CA VAL A 130 18.73 8.92 -4.15
C VAL A 130 19.81 8.60 -3.11
N TYR A 131 20.08 7.32 -2.88
CA TYR A 131 20.98 6.87 -1.81
C TYR A 131 22.43 7.26 -2.09
N GLU A 132 22.85 7.25 -3.34
CA GLU A 132 24.15 7.73 -3.77
C GLU A 132 24.32 9.23 -3.45
N LEU A 133 23.28 10.04 -3.70
CA LEU A 133 23.32 11.46 -3.37
C LEU A 133 23.17 11.72 -1.88
N GLN A 134 22.37 10.96 -1.15
CA GLN A 134 22.31 11.05 0.32
C GLN A 134 23.70 10.82 0.93
N ASN A 135 24.43 9.79 0.46
CA ASN A 135 25.79 9.53 0.90
C ASN A 135 26.75 10.68 0.56
N ALA A 136 26.67 11.20 -0.67
CA ALA A 136 27.49 12.35 -1.07
C ALA A 136 27.18 13.61 -0.25
N PHE A 137 25.90 13.90 -0.01
CA PHE A 137 25.50 15.04 0.81
C PHE A 137 25.85 14.85 2.28
N SER A 138 25.76 13.65 2.83
CA SER A 138 26.15 13.41 4.23
C SER A 138 27.59 13.81 4.51
N ALA A 139 28.49 13.58 3.55
CA ALA A 139 29.88 14.03 3.64
C ALA A 139 30.04 15.53 3.39
N LEU A 140 29.27 16.11 2.45
CA LEU A 140 29.45 17.49 2.01
C LEU A 140 28.84 18.53 2.97
N VAL A 141 27.81 18.18 3.71
CA VAL A 141 27.00 19.13 4.49
C VAL A 141 26.85 18.73 5.97
N ALA A 142 27.72 17.89 6.49
CA ALA A 142 27.60 17.32 7.84
C ALA A 142 27.51 18.41 8.93
N ASP A 143 28.28 19.48 8.80
CA ASP A 143 28.45 20.58 9.74
C ASP A 143 27.46 21.75 9.56
N LEU A 144 26.63 21.68 8.53
CA LEU A 144 25.73 22.78 8.17
C LEU A 144 24.36 22.67 8.86
N SER A 145 23.73 23.81 9.09
CA SER A 145 22.31 23.88 9.52
C SER A 145 21.38 23.35 8.45
N PRO A 146 20.16 22.89 8.82
CA PRO A 146 19.18 22.37 7.85
C PRO A 146 18.91 23.31 6.66
N ARG A 147 18.87 24.62 6.90
CA ARG A 147 18.65 25.64 5.87
C ARG A 147 19.83 25.73 4.91
N GLU A 148 21.05 25.72 5.45
CA GLU A 148 22.28 25.76 4.64
C GLU A 148 22.45 24.49 3.81
N LYS A 149 22.11 23.30 4.38
CA LYS A 149 22.10 22.03 3.66
C LYS A 149 21.25 22.11 2.40
N VAL A 150 20.03 22.67 2.49
CA VAL A 150 19.15 22.86 1.35
C VAL A 150 19.77 23.76 0.29
N VAL A 151 20.42 24.88 0.71
CA VAL A 151 21.07 25.81 -0.23
C VAL A 151 22.20 25.12 -0.99
N VAL A 152 23.05 24.37 -0.29
CA VAL A 152 24.16 23.61 -0.91
C VAL A 152 23.63 22.54 -1.84
N ALA A 153 22.65 21.75 -1.40
CA ALA A 153 22.04 20.70 -2.22
C ALA A 153 21.44 21.24 -3.52
N LYS A 154 20.76 22.38 -3.47
CA LYS A 154 20.23 23.04 -4.69
C LYS A 154 21.34 23.44 -5.66
N LYS A 155 22.49 23.92 -5.17
CA LYS A 155 23.65 24.29 -6.03
C LYS A 155 24.23 23.04 -6.70
N VAL A 156 24.39 21.94 -5.96
CA VAL A 156 24.90 20.67 -6.50
C VAL A 156 23.93 20.12 -7.56
N LEU A 157 22.64 20.08 -7.27
CA LEU A 157 21.62 19.52 -8.19
C LEU A 157 21.53 20.28 -9.51
N ARG A 158 21.76 21.61 -9.52
CA ARG A 158 21.81 22.43 -10.76
C ARG A 158 22.94 22.02 -11.71
N ASN A 159 24.01 21.52 -11.16
CA ASN A 159 25.22 21.12 -11.88
C ASN A 159 25.41 19.60 -11.96
N LEU A 160 24.37 18.85 -11.62
CA LEU A 160 24.44 17.40 -11.60
C LEU A 160 24.66 16.86 -13.03
N PRO A 161 25.69 16.04 -13.28
CA PRO A 161 25.95 15.51 -14.61
C PRO A 161 24.82 14.58 -15.05
N LYS A 162 24.54 14.55 -16.37
CA LYS A 162 23.51 13.68 -16.95
C LYS A 162 23.75 12.19 -16.68
N THR A 163 24.98 11.80 -16.36
CA THR A 163 25.38 10.44 -15.99
C THR A 163 24.96 10.06 -14.57
N ALA A 164 24.61 11.04 -13.72
CA ALA A 164 24.12 10.76 -12.38
C ALA A 164 22.77 10.02 -12.44
N ALA A 165 22.65 8.96 -11.66
CA ALA A 165 21.49 8.09 -11.70
C ALA A 165 20.17 8.84 -11.38
N LEU A 166 20.19 9.83 -10.46
CA LEU A 166 19.01 10.66 -10.17
C LEU A 166 18.58 11.50 -11.38
N ALA A 167 19.55 12.06 -12.14
CA ALA A 167 19.24 12.90 -13.29
C ALA A 167 18.49 12.15 -14.40
N SER A 168 18.71 10.84 -14.50
CA SER A 168 18.05 9.93 -15.46
C SER A 168 16.87 9.18 -14.87
N ASN A 169 16.51 9.39 -13.59
CA ASN A 169 15.40 8.70 -12.95
C ASN A 169 14.10 9.52 -13.07
N PRO A 170 13.17 9.13 -13.95
CA PRO A 170 11.91 9.87 -14.16
C PRO A 170 10.89 9.68 -13.02
N TRP A 171 11.13 8.69 -12.13
CA TRP A 171 10.18 8.29 -11.09
C TRP A 171 10.34 9.07 -9.80
N VAL A 172 11.45 9.77 -9.61
CA VAL A 172 11.78 10.53 -8.40
C VAL A 172 11.79 12.02 -8.71
N ALA A 173 10.81 12.73 -8.19
CA ALA A 173 10.64 14.17 -8.42
C ALA A 173 10.45 14.99 -7.13
N ASP A 174 10.46 14.35 -5.96
CA ASP A 174 10.13 14.98 -4.67
C ASP A 174 11.06 16.17 -4.36
N HIS A 175 12.34 16.12 -4.77
CA HIS A 175 13.30 17.23 -4.67
C HIS A 175 12.89 18.47 -5.47
N LYS A 176 11.91 18.37 -6.37
CA LYS A 176 11.35 19.50 -7.15
C LYS A 176 10.15 20.14 -6.45
N ASN A 177 9.63 19.52 -5.39
CA ASN A 177 8.43 19.94 -4.67
C ASN A 177 8.77 20.88 -3.48
N GLY A 178 9.74 21.76 -3.63
CA GLY A 178 10.17 22.71 -2.61
C GLY A 178 11.25 22.19 -1.68
N ASP A 179 11.58 22.98 -0.66
CA ASP A 179 12.70 22.72 0.24
C ASP A 179 12.43 21.52 1.16
N ALA A 180 11.19 21.33 1.59
CA ALA A 180 10.80 20.20 2.42
C ALA A 180 10.95 18.87 1.66
N GLY A 181 10.47 18.78 0.43
CA GLY A 181 10.61 17.58 -0.40
C GLY A 181 12.06 17.27 -0.77
N LEU A 182 12.86 18.30 -1.00
CA LEU A 182 14.32 18.13 -1.22
C LEU A 182 15.02 17.62 0.04
N TYR A 183 14.70 18.19 1.19
CA TYR A 183 15.30 17.81 2.46
C TYR A 183 14.95 16.35 2.81
N ASP A 184 13.68 16.00 2.73
CA ASP A 184 13.19 14.65 3.00
C ASP A 184 13.84 13.62 2.08
N LEU A 185 13.91 13.91 0.78
CA LEU A 185 14.45 12.97 -0.20
C LEU A 185 15.95 12.77 -0.10
N LEU A 186 16.73 13.85 0.07
CA LEU A 186 18.19 13.82 -0.17
C LEU A 186 19.05 14.19 1.04
N LEU A 187 18.47 14.79 2.08
CA LEU A 187 19.19 15.30 3.24
C LEU A 187 18.77 14.62 4.54
N HIS A 188 17.86 13.65 4.46
CA HIS A 188 17.47 12.85 5.62
C HIS A 188 18.66 12.02 6.11
N SER A 189 18.90 12.03 7.42
CA SER A 189 20.09 11.41 8.02
C SER A 189 20.00 9.88 8.11
N ARG A 190 18.80 9.32 7.99
CA ARG A 190 18.54 7.88 8.10
C ARG A 190 17.45 7.48 7.13
N ASP A 191 17.84 6.71 6.13
CA ASP A 191 16.93 6.13 5.14
C ASP A 191 17.52 4.79 4.70
N GLN A 192 16.90 3.70 5.15
CA GLN A 192 17.34 2.33 4.93
C GLN A 192 16.33 1.62 4.03
N PRO A 193 16.56 1.56 2.71
CA PRO A 193 15.59 0.93 1.80
C PRO A 193 15.47 -0.58 2.04
N PHE A 194 14.31 -1.09 1.73
CA PHE A 194 14.00 -2.51 1.80
C PHE A 194 13.92 -3.10 0.40
N THR A 195 14.64 -4.18 0.16
CA THR A 195 14.36 -5.10 -0.95
C THR A 195 13.25 -6.06 -0.54
N VAL A 196 12.65 -6.75 -1.51
CA VAL A 196 11.68 -7.82 -1.24
C VAL A 196 12.25 -8.86 -0.28
N GLU A 197 13.52 -9.20 -0.42
CA GLU A 197 14.19 -10.19 0.44
C GLU A 197 14.35 -9.68 1.87
N ARG A 198 14.73 -8.42 2.05
CA ARG A 198 14.80 -7.79 3.38
C ARG A 198 13.43 -7.73 4.06
N ILE A 199 12.35 -7.45 3.30
CA ILE A 199 10.99 -7.51 3.84
C ILE A 199 10.64 -8.92 4.33
N ARG A 200 10.94 -9.97 3.53
CA ARG A 200 10.75 -11.36 3.95
C ARG A 200 11.42 -11.63 5.29
N ASP A 201 12.68 -11.25 5.41
CA ASP A 201 13.49 -11.54 6.58
C ASP A 201 13.02 -10.76 7.82
N ALA A 202 12.65 -9.48 7.63
CA ALA A 202 12.08 -8.65 8.70
C ALA A 202 10.73 -9.19 9.20
N LEU A 203 9.86 -9.63 8.29
CA LEU A 203 8.59 -10.26 8.66
C LEU A 203 8.83 -11.57 9.44
N ALA A 204 9.73 -12.43 8.96
CA ALA A 204 10.03 -13.70 9.63
C ALA A 204 10.59 -13.49 11.05
N GLN A 205 11.47 -12.50 11.25
CA GLN A 205 12.02 -12.15 12.57
C GLN A 205 10.99 -11.56 13.53
N ALA A 206 9.89 -11.03 13.03
CA ALA A 206 8.82 -10.41 13.81
C ALA A 206 7.61 -11.32 14.01
N ASP A 207 7.71 -12.62 13.71
CA ASP A 207 6.58 -13.59 13.73
C ASP A 207 5.40 -13.13 12.86
N LEU A 208 5.70 -12.47 11.74
CA LEU A 208 4.75 -11.96 10.77
C LEU A 208 4.82 -12.76 9.47
N ARG A 209 3.70 -12.80 8.75
CA ARG A 209 3.63 -13.21 7.34
C ARG A 209 3.05 -12.11 6.47
N LEU A 210 3.45 -12.11 5.22
CA LEU A 210 2.84 -11.26 4.21
C LEU A 210 1.39 -11.71 3.99
N ALA A 211 0.43 -10.83 4.24
CA ALA A 211 -0.97 -11.06 3.89
C ALA A 211 -1.23 -10.72 2.41
N GLY A 212 -0.53 -9.74 1.85
CA GLY A 212 -0.54 -9.42 0.44
C GLY A 212 0.10 -8.07 0.11
N TRP A 213 0.63 -7.98 -1.10
CA TRP A 213 1.03 -6.70 -1.69
C TRP A 213 -0.22 -5.90 -2.06
N VAL A 214 -0.16 -4.59 -1.96
CA VAL A 214 -1.26 -3.71 -2.41
C VAL A 214 -1.47 -3.85 -3.92
N GLU A 215 -0.39 -3.99 -4.67
CA GLU A 215 -0.37 -4.21 -6.12
C GLU A 215 0.42 -5.49 -6.46
N PRO A 216 -0.18 -6.68 -6.29
CA PRO A 216 0.54 -7.96 -6.46
C PRO A 216 1.17 -8.14 -7.84
N GLY A 217 0.55 -7.60 -8.89
CA GLY A 217 1.05 -7.70 -10.26
C GLY A 217 2.43 -7.07 -10.47
N ARG A 218 2.83 -6.13 -9.63
CA ARG A 218 4.19 -5.54 -9.68
C ARG A 218 5.28 -6.50 -9.21
N TYR A 219 4.89 -7.57 -8.54
CA TYR A 219 5.76 -8.61 -7.99
C TYR A 219 5.64 -9.95 -8.76
N ASP A 220 4.98 -9.92 -9.92
CA ASP A 220 4.91 -11.07 -10.83
C ASP A 220 5.81 -10.85 -12.05
N PRO A 221 6.98 -11.51 -12.12
CA PRO A 221 7.91 -11.34 -13.24
C PRO A 221 7.33 -11.83 -14.57
N LYS A 222 6.31 -12.70 -14.57
CA LYS A 222 5.65 -13.16 -15.79
C LYS A 222 4.91 -12.04 -16.52
N LEU A 223 4.52 -10.98 -15.83
CA LEU A 223 3.93 -9.80 -16.47
C LEU A 223 4.97 -8.93 -17.20
N LEU A 224 6.26 -9.17 -16.95
CA LEU A 224 7.39 -8.46 -17.56
C LEU A 224 8.08 -9.28 -18.65
N ILE A 225 7.91 -10.61 -18.63
CA ILE A 225 8.61 -11.54 -19.50
C ILE A 225 7.63 -12.03 -20.58
N ASN A 226 7.91 -11.68 -21.86
CA ASN A 226 7.05 -12.05 -23.00
C ASN A 226 7.46 -13.36 -23.67
N ASP A 227 8.55 -14.00 -23.21
CA ASP A 227 9.04 -15.29 -23.74
C ASP A 227 8.51 -16.44 -22.89
N GLN A 228 7.87 -17.42 -23.55
CA GLN A 228 7.25 -18.56 -22.89
C GLN A 228 8.27 -19.49 -22.22
N SER A 229 9.41 -19.73 -22.85
CA SER A 229 10.45 -20.62 -22.33
C SER A 229 11.10 -20.04 -21.07
N VAL A 230 11.33 -18.73 -21.05
CA VAL A 230 11.82 -18.00 -19.88
C VAL A 230 10.74 -17.95 -18.80
N SER A 231 9.49 -17.71 -19.17
CA SER A 231 8.36 -17.67 -18.21
C SER A 231 8.18 -19.00 -17.49
N GLN A 232 8.39 -20.15 -18.16
CA GLN A 232 8.36 -21.47 -17.53
C GLN A 232 9.45 -21.65 -16.46
N ARG A 233 10.62 -21.04 -16.64
CA ARG A 233 11.69 -21.07 -15.60
C ARG A 233 11.28 -20.35 -14.32
N VAL A 234 10.43 -19.33 -14.43
CA VAL A 234 9.89 -18.60 -13.27
C VAL A 234 9.02 -19.50 -12.38
N ASP A 235 8.35 -20.50 -12.95
CA ASP A 235 7.46 -21.41 -12.19
C ASP A 235 8.21 -22.24 -11.14
N HIS A 236 9.50 -22.49 -11.36
CA HIS A 236 10.35 -23.23 -10.41
C HIS A 236 10.88 -22.35 -9.24
N LEU A 237 10.68 -21.04 -9.31
CA LEU A 237 11.11 -20.14 -8.25
C LEU A 237 10.08 -20.09 -7.12
N SER A 238 10.56 -19.98 -5.87
CA SER A 238 9.69 -19.70 -4.74
C SER A 238 9.01 -18.34 -4.88
N TYR A 239 7.90 -18.14 -4.16
CA TYR A 239 7.15 -16.87 -4.18
C TYR A 239 8.06 -15.64 -3.98
N TRP A 240 8.91 -15.67 -2.96
CA TRP A 240 9.80 -14.56 -2.63
C TRP A 240 10.87 -14.32 -3.69
N LYS A 241 11.42 -15.39 -4.29
CA LYS A 241 12.36 -15.26 -5.39
C LYS A 241 11.71 -14.67 -6.64
N ARG A 242 10.46 -15.04 -6.93
CA ARG A 242 9.70 -14.42 -8.04
C ARG A 242 9.47 -12.93 -7.78
N ALA A 243 9.03 -12.57 -6.58
CA ALA A 243 8.79 -11.17 -6.23
C ALA A 243 10.08 -10.33 -6.29
N ALA A 244 11.20 -10.84 -5.80
CA ALA A 244 12.50 -10.17 -5.90
C ALA A 244 12.98 -10.03 -7.36
N LEU A 245 12.79 -11.07 -8.18
CA LEU A 245 13.08 -11.01 -9.62
C LEU A 245 12.25 -9.92 -10.32
N ALA A 246 10.95 -9.83 -10.02
CA ALA A 246 10.09 -8.79 -10.60
C ALA A 246 10.53 -7.39 -10.18
N GLU A 247 10.88 -7.18 -8.92
CA GLU A 247 11.39 -5.91 -8.40
C GLU A 247 12.64 -5.46 -9.18
N GLN A 248 13.59 -6.38 -9.37
CA GLN A 248 14.85 -6.11 -10.07
C GLN A 248 14.65 -5.84 -11.56
N LEU A 249 13.83 -6.65 -12.23
CA LEU A 249 13.54 -6.49 -13.65
C LEU A 249 12.78 -5.20 -13.96
N ALA A 250 11.81 -4.84 -13.12
CA ALA A 250 11.02 -3.62 -13.29
C ALA A 250 11.84 -2.35 -13.02
N GLY A 251 12.70 -2.36 -11.99
CA GLY A 251 13.56 -1.23 -11.63
C GLY A 251 12.83 0.07 -11.28
N ASN A 252 11.50 0.04 -11.12
CA ASN A 252 10.65 1.22 -10.95
C ASN A 252 9.81 1.21 -9.66
N ILE A 253 10.00 0.22 -8.79
CA ILE A 253 9.33 0.16 -7.48
C ILE A 253 10.05 1.13 -6.54
N LYS A 254 9.39 2.25 -6.20
CA LYS A 254 9.91 3.26 -5.27
C LYS A 254 9.59 2.94 -3.81
N THR A 255 8.45 2.30 -3.59
CA THR A 255 7.92 1.95 -2.28
C THR A 255 7.30 0.57 -2.34
N HIS A 256 7.53 -0.22 -1.31
CA HIS A 256 6.77 -1.43 -1.06
C HIS A 256 5.57 -1.09 -0.20
N ARG A 257 4.38 -1.41 -0.68
CA ARG A 257 3.11 -1.26 0.05
C ARG A 257 2.48 -2.63 0.22
N PHE A 258 2.30 -3.05 1.45
CA PHE A 258 1.84 -4.40 1.74
C PHE A 258 1.11 -4.49 3.07
N TYR A 259 0.38 -5.58 3.23
CA TYR A 259 -0.26 -5.95 4.49
C TYR A 259 0.47 -7.13 5.10
N ALA A 260 0.61 -7.10 6.43
CA ALA A 260 1.20 -8.17 7.21
C ALA A 260 0.27 -8.54 8.37
N VAL A 261 0.29 -9.82 8.76
CA VAL A 261 -0.47 -10.36 9.88
C VAL A 261 0.44 -11.28 10.70
N LEU A 262 0.07 -11.56 11.93
CA LEU A 262 0.76 -12.59 12.73
C LEU A 262 0.71 -13.95 12.02
N ASN A 263 1.73 -14.78 12.19
CA ASN A 263 1.74 -16.16 11.66
C ASN A 263 0.54 -16.96 12.17
N ALA A 264 0.13 -16.73 13.41
CA ALA A 264 -1.04 -17.35 14.02
C ALA A 264 -2.39 -16.89 13.44
N ASN A 265 -2.44 -15.78 12.68
CA ASN A 265 -3.67 -15.30 12.05
C ASN A 265 -4.05 -16.23 10.89
N THR A 266 -5.21 -16.87 10.99
CA THR A 266 -5.69 -17.87 10.01
C THR A 266 -6.50 -17.28 8.86
N PHE A 267 -6.79 -15.98 8.87
CA PHE A 267 -7.52 -15.36 7.76
C PHE A 267 -6.67 -15.36 6.48
N ALA A 268 -7.35 -15.63 5.38
CA ALA A 268 -6.81 -15.54 4.04
C ALA A 268 -7.62 -14.53 3.22
N PRO A 269 -7.03 -13.90 2.19
CA PRO A 269 -7.80 -13.08 1.25
C PRO A 269 -8.98 -13.87 0.69
N PRO A 270 -10.17 -13.25 0.58
CA PRO A 270 -11.34 -13.95 0.10
C PRO A 270 -11.19 -14.33 -1.37
N VAL A 271 -11.75 -15.47 -1.72
CA VAL A 271 -11.93 -15.92 -3.10
C VAL A 271 -13.40 -15.72 -3.51
N PHE A 272 -13.69 -15.75 -4.80
CA PHE A 272 -15.06 -15.67 -5.27
C PHE A 272 -15.88 -16.89 -4.80
N CYS A 273 -16.94 -16.58 -4.08
CA CYS A 273 -18.07 -17.46 -3.82
C CYS A 273 -19.36 -16.68 -4.13
N PRO A 274 -20.54 -17.33 -4.26
CA PRO A 274 -21.79 -16.63 -4.59
C PRO A 274 -22.10 -15.46 -3.64
N GLU A 275 -21.72 -15.58 -2.36
CA GLU A 275 -21.96 -14.60 -1.30
C GLU A 275 -20.89 -13.48 -1.22
N SER A 276 -19.79 -13.59 -1.96
CA SER A 276 -18.76 -12.54 -2.01
C SER A 276 -19.33 -11.25 -2.57
N VAL A 277 -19.01 -10.12 -1.97
CA VAL A 277 -19.40 -8.80 -2.46
C VAL A 277 -18.19 -8.12 -3.09
N PRO A 278 -18.04 -8.13 -4.43
CA PRO A 278 -16.92 -7.49 -5.11
C PRO A 278 -17.11 -5.98 -5.20
N VAL A 279 -16.02 -5.26 -4.94
CA VAL A 279 -15.98 -3.81 -5.03
C VAL A 279 -14.81 -3.39 -5.91
N ILE A 280 -15.10 -2.64 -6.98
CA ILE A 280 -14.09 -1.89 -7.73
C ILE A 280 -13.88 -0.55 -7.04
N HIS A 281 -12.63 -0.24 -6.77
CA HIS A 281 -12.22 1.04 -6.23
C HIS A 281 -11.08 1.64 -7.06
N ASN A 282 -10.70 2.89 -6.81
CA ASN A 282 -9.74 3.69 -7.61
C ASN A 282 -10.22 4.02 -9.04
N ALA A 283 -11.40 3.55 -9.47
CA ALA A 283 -12.04 3.94 -10.72
C ALA A 283 -13.54 3.61 -10.65
N PRO A 284 -14.42 4.40 -11.27
CA PRO A 284 -15.83 4.06 -11.38
C PRO A 284 -16.04 2.79 -12.21
N ALA A 285 -16.78 1.81 -11.65
CA ALA A 285 -17.02 0.51 -12.27
C ALA A 285 -17.69 0.63 -13.66
N ASP A 286 -18.61 1.57 -13.84
CA ASP A 286 -19.27 1.84 -15.12
C ASP A 286 -18.31 2.37 -16.19
N LYS A 287 -17.33 3.22 -15.83
CA LYS A 287 -16.30 3.71 -16.75
C LYS A 287 -15.37 2.59 -17.21
N LEU A 288 -14.96 1.71 -16.29
CA LEU A 288 -14.16 0.53 -16.64
C LEU A 288 -14.95 -0.41 -17.55
N ALA A 289 -16.21 -0.68 -17.23
CA ALA A 289 -17.09 -1.52 -18.05
C ALA A 289 -17.26 -0.95 -19.48
N LYS A 290 -17.50 0.34 -19.61
CA LYS A 290 -17.57 1.03 -20.92
C LYS A 290 -16.26 0.88 -21.71
N SER A 291 -15.13 1.09 -21.06
CA SER A 291 -13.81 0.94 -21.69
C SER A 291 -13.59 -0.49 -22.20
N ILE A 292 -13.91 -1.50 -21.38
CA ILE A 292 -13.81 -2.91 -21.78
C ILE A 292 -14.74 -3.21 -22.97
N ALA A 293 -15.99 -2.75 -22.91
CA ALA A 293 -16.96 -2.97 -23.99
C ALA A 293 -16.55 -2.35 -25.33
N GLN A 294 -15.87 -1.18 -25.30
CA GLN A 294 -15.43 -0.46 -26.48
C GLN A 294 -14.10 -1.01 -27.04
N THR A 295 -13.15 -1.37 -26.17
CA THR A 295 -11.79 -1.70 -26.59
C THR A 295 -11.49 -3.21 -26.61
N GLY A 296 -12.32 -4.03 -26.00
CA GLY A 296 -12.10 -5.47 -25.79
C GLY A 296 -10.89 -5.77 -24.91
N LYS A 297 -10.43 -4.78 -24.13
CA LYS A 297 -9.27 -4.94 -23.24
C LYS A 297 -9.36 -4.06 -22.00
N LEU A 298 -8.60 -4.44 -20.99
CA LEU A 298 -8.33 -3.65 -19.80
C LEU A 298 -6.82 -3.35 -19.77
N SER A 299 -6.46 -2.10 -19.53
CA SER A 299 -5.04 -1.68 -19.49
C SER A 299 -4.79 -0.82 -18.28
N PHE A 300 -3.67 -1.08 -17.60
CA PHE A 300 -3.18 -0.29 -16.48
C PHE A 300 -1.74 0.15 -16.74
N THR A 301 -1.45 1.40 -16.46
CA THR A 301 -0.08 1.93 -16.53
C THR A 301 0.39 2.28 -15.13
N VAL A 302 1.46 1.65 -14.69
CA VAL A 302 2.07 1.87 -13.36
C VAL A 302 3.55 2.19 -13.55
N ASN A 303 3.95 3.40 -13.17
CA ASN A 303 5.32 3.88 -13.28
C ASN A 303 5.97 3.53 -14.64
N GLY A 304 5.29 3.86 -15.75
CA GLY A 304 5.78 3.67 -17.11
C GLY A 304 5.65 2.26 -17.71
N LEU A 305 5.24 1.28 -16.93
CA LEU A 305 4.92 -0.06 -17.45
C LEU A 305 3.41 -0.17 -17.72
N THR A 306 3.04 -0.56 -18.93
CA THR A 306 1.64 -0.78 -19.31
C THR A 306 1.34 -2.27 -19.38
N PHE A 307 0.36 -2.68 -18.61
CA PHE A 307 -0.15 -4.04 -18.57
C PHE A 307 -1.52 -4.06 -19.24
N SER A 308 -1.71 -4.93 -20.22
CA SER A 308 -2.96 -5.04 -20.97
C SER A 308 -3.47 -6.47 -20.98
N HIS A 309 -4.78 -6.61 -20.82
CA HIS A 309 -5.45 -7.90 -20.88
C HIS A 309 -6.70 -7.83 -21.74
N LYS A 310 -6.88 -8.83 -22.63
CA LYS A 310 -8.08 -8.95 -23.48
C LYS A 310 -9.25 -9.46 -22.66
N LEU A 311 -10.40 -8.83 -22.79
CA LEU A 311 -11.65 -9.18 -22.11
C LEU A 311 -12.80 -9.19 -23.09
N ASP A 312 -13.77 -10.06 -22.84
CA ASP A 312 -15.00 -10.12 -23.63
C ASP A 312 -16.09 -9.16 -23.11
N ARG A 313 -17.17 -9.03 -23.87
CA ARG A 313 -18.30 -8.16 -23.49
C ARG A 313 -18.99 -8.63 -22.20
N ALA A 314 -19.08 -9.93 -21.95
CA ALA A 314 -19.66 -10.45 -20.72
C ALA A 314 -18.85 -10.04 -19.49
N SER A 315 -17.51 -9.92 -19.61
CA SER A 315 -16.66 -9.37 -18.56
C SER A 315 -16.98 -7.90 -18.25
N ALA A 316 -17.33 -7.10 -19.27
CA ALA A 316 -17.76 -5.71 -19.06
C ALA A 316 -19.08 -5.63 -18.26
N ASP A 317 -20.02 -6.52 -18.54
CA ASP A 317 -21.29 -6.56 -17.82
C ASP A 317 -21.13 -6.98 -16.35
N LEU A 318 -20.23 -7.90 -16.07
CA LEU A 318 -19.88 -8.25 -14.68
C LEU A 318 -19.22 -7.06 -13.95
N VAL A 319 -18.22 -6.41 -14.56
CA VAL A 319 -17.49 -5.28 -13.98
C VAL A 319 -18.42 -4.13 -13.61
N ARG A 320 -19.41 -3.83 -14.44
CA ARG A 320 -20.39 -2.75 -14.21
C ARG A 320 -21.10 -2.84 -12.87
N HIS A 321 -21.35 -4.05 -12.40
CA HIS A 321 -22.10 -4.33 -11.19
C HIS A 321 -21.22 -4.55 -9.93
N MET A 322 -19.89 -4.55 -10.07
CA MET A 322 -18.95 -4.70 -8.94
C MET A 322 -18.80 -3.40 -8.14
N THR A 323 -19.91 -2.93 -7.59
CA THR A 323 -19.98 -1.65 -6.85
C THR A 323 -20.03 -1.83 -5.33
N GLY A 324 -19.95 -3.07 -4.82
CA GLY A 324 -20.13 -3.37 -3.41
C GLY A 324 -21.59 -3.44 -2.96
N LYS A 325 -22.55 -3.40 -3.90
CA LYS A 325 -24.01 -3.40 -3.61
C LYS A 325 -24.72 -4.72 -3.98
N MET A 326 -23.98 -5.66 -4.53
CA MET A 326 -24.49 -6.95 -4.99
C MET A 326 -23.48 -8.04 -4.67
N THR A 327 -23.98 -9.25 -4.40
CA THR A 327 -23.14 -10.44 -4.31
C THR A 327 -22.66 -10.88 -5.68
N ALA A 328 -21.61 -11.68 -5.73
CA ALA A 328 -21.08 -12.23 -6.98
C ALA A 328 -22.14 -13.12 -7.68
N GLY A 329 -22.93 -13.86 -6.90
CA GLY A 329 -24.05 -14.65 -7.44
C GLY A 329 -25.11 -13.79 -8.14
N GLU A 330 -25.54 -12.70 -7.50
CA GLU A 330 -26.49 -11.75 -8.09
C GLU A 330 -25.91 -11.06 -9.34
N ILE A 331 -24.63 -10.70 -9.34
CA ILE A 331 -23.95 -10.10 -10.48
C ILE A 331 -23.93 -11.07 -11.67
N VAL A 332 -23.58 -12.35 -11.42
CA VAL A 332 -23.56 -13.40 -12.45
C VAL A 332 -24.96 -13.65 -13.02
N ALA A 333 -25.96 -13.73 -12.15
CA ALA A 333 -27.37 -13.90 -12.56
C ALA A 333 -27.83 -12.70 -13.41
N LYS A 334 -27.52 -11.48 -13.01
CA LYS A 334 -27.89 -10.26 -13.73
C LYS A 334 -27.21 -10.15 -15.10
N ALA A 335 -26.04 -10.76 -15.26
CA ALA A 335 -25.34 -10.87 -16.54
C ALA A 335 -25.88 -12.01 -17.43
N ASN A 336 -26.97 -12.70 -17.01
CA ASN A 336 -27.54 -13.86 -17.67
C ASN A 336 -26.54 -15.01 -17.90
N LEU A 337 -25.65 -15.23 -16.94
CA LEU A 337 -24.67 -16.30 -16.94
C LEU A 337 -25.02 -17.35 -15.88
N ASN A 338 -24.69 -18.63 -16.14
CA ASN A 338 -24.66 -19.61 -15.07
C ASN A 338 -23.42 -19.36 -14.17
N TRP A 339 -23.45 -19.90 -12.96
CA TRP A 339 -22.38 -19.65 -11.97
C TRP A 339 -21.01 -20.12 -12.45
N GLU A 340 -20.91 -21.26 -13.07
CA GLU A 340 -19.63 -21.82 -13.52
C GLU A 340 -18.93 -20.91 -14.55
N PHE A 341 -19.67 -20.48 -15.58
CA PHE A 341 -19.16 -19.53 -16.58
C PHE A 341 -18.88 -18.15 -15.97
N GLY A 342 -19.73 -17.70 -15.07
CA GLY A 342 -19.53 -16.46 -14.33
C GLY A 342 -18.27 -16.51 -13.48
N LEU A 343 -18.10 -17.58 -12.70
CA LEU A 343 -16.92 -17.78 -11.83
C LEU A 343 -15.62 -17.78 -12.61
N LYS A 344 -15.56 -18.43 -13.77
CA LYS A 344 -14.38 -18.43 -14.64
C LYS A 344 -13.99 -17.01 -15.05
N ARG A 345 -14.96 -16.17 -15.44
CA ARG A 345 -14.71 -14.76 -15.78
C ARG A 345 -14.35 -13.91 -14.57
N LEU A 346 -15.05 -14.09 -13.46
CA LEU A 346 -14.76 -13.39 -12.21
C LEU A 346 -13.35 -13.69 -11.72
N SER A 347 -12.90 -14.94 -11.82
CA SER A 347 -11.53 -15.35 -11.45
C SER A 347 -10.48 -14.67 -12.33
N GLY A 348 -10.73 -14.61 -13.66
CA GLY A 348 -9.88 -13.87 -14.58
C GLY A 348 -9.83 -12.37 -14.26
N LEU A 349 -10.99 -11.75 -14.03
CA LEU A 349 -11.08 -10.34 -13.63
C LEU A 349 -10.38 -10.08 -12.30
N SER A 350 -10.51 -10.98 -11.32
CA SER A 350 -9.81 -10.87 -10.04
C SER A 350 -8.30 -10.86 -10.21
N LEU A 351 -7.79 -11.71 -11.09
CA LEU A 351 -6.36 -11.74 -11.38
C LEU A 351 -5.86 -10.38 -11.89
N TYR A 352 -6.57 -9.75 -12.83
CA TYR A 352 -6.12 -8.49 -13.44
C TYR A 352 -6.45 -7.26 -12.63
N LEU A 353 -7.69 -7.13 -12.15
CA LEU A 353 -8.12 -6.00 -11.34
C LEU A 353 -7.50 -6.04 -9.94
N GLY A 354 -7.41 -7.21 -9.32
CA GLY A 354 -6.79 -7.42 -8.02
C GLY A 354 -5.28 -7.16 -8.04
N ASN A 355 -4.58 -7.59 -9.11
CA ASN A 355 -3.15 -7.36 -9.28
C ASN A 355 -2.75 -5.88 -9.29
N PHE A 356 -3.66 -4.98 -9.68
CA PHE A 356 -3.40 -3.54 -9.74
C PHE A 356 -4.26 -2.73 -8.76
N ASN A 357 -4.71 -3.37 -7.67
CA ASN A 357 -5.46 -2.73 -6.59
C ASN A 357 -6.79 -2.10 -7.04
N HIS A 358 -7.48 -2.70 -8.00
CA HIS A 358 -8.79 -2.20 -8.45
C HIS A 358 -9.96 -3.04 -7.98
N LEU A 359 -9.76 -4.27 -7.52
CA LEU A 359 -10.83 -5.15 -7.03
C LEU A 359 -10.52 -5.63 -5.62
N ARG A 360 -11.50 -5.53 -4.74
CA ARG A 360 -11.49 -6.07 -3.38
C ARG A 360 -12.81 -6.78 -3.10
N PHE A 361 -12.78 -7.62 -2.08
CA PHE A 361 -13.95 -8.37 -1.64
C PHE A 361 -14.27 -8.03 -0.20
N SER A 362 -15.57 -7.97 0.09
CA SER A 362 -16.15 -8.00 1.42
C SER A 362 -17.28 -8.99 1.46
N ARG A 363 -17.72 -9.38 2.63
CA ARG A 363 -19.04 -10.06 2.84
C ARG A 363 -20.13 -9.08 3.22
N PHE A 364 -19.79 -7.81 3.37
CA PHE A 364 -20.70 -6.75 3.75
C PHE A 364 -20.91 -5.80 2.59
N PHE A 365 -22.17 -5.43 2.38
CA PHE A 365 -22.53 -4.45 1.37
C PHE A 365 -21.95 -3.07 1.71
N ALA A 366 -21.54 -2.34 0.70
CA ALA A 366 -21.33 -0.91 0.83
C ALA A 366 -22.69 -0.23 1.09
N ASP A 367 -22.79 0.54 2.17
CA ASP A 367 -24.03 1.23 2.50
C ASP A 367 -24.54 2.09 1.34
N GLN A 368 -25.87 2.09 1.15
CA GLN A 368 -26.51 2.68 -0.03
C GLN A 368 -26.47 4.21 -0.05
N ASP A 369 -26.09 4.90 1.06
CA ASP A 369 -26.36 6.32 1.24
C ASP A 369 -25.15 7.24 1.43
N GLN A 370 -23.94 6.85 0.99
CA GLN A 370 -22.80 7.79 1.01
C GLN A 370 -22.10 7.86 -0.34
N THR A 371 -22.75 8.50 -1.30
CA THR A 371 -22.08 9.15 -2.43
C THR A 371 -21.45 10.45 -1.91
N VAL A 372 -20.14 10.49 -1.84
CA VAL A 372 -19.35 11.72 -1.83
C VAL A 372 -18.67 11.86 -3.17
#